data_e6d655e14711fb393fcddba3ec2ad421
#
_entry.id   e6d655e14711fb393fcddba3ec2ad421
#
_cell.length_a   1.000
_cell.length_b   1.000
_cell.length_c   1.000
_cell.angle_alpha   90.00
_cell.angle_beta   90.00
_cell.angle_gamma   90.00
#
_symmetry.space_group_name_H-M   'P 1'
#
loop_
_entity.id
_entity.type
_entity.pdbx_description
1 polymer ?
#
loop_
_entity_poly.entity_id
_entity_poly.type
_entity_poly.pdbx_seq_one_letter_code
_entity_poly.pdbx_strand_id
1 'polypeptide(L)'
;MNKARRPLIAGNWKMNHGGANACNLASAVKRTTAEFDKVDVVVCPPFTAIAWVAEELRGSAVQVGAQNVHPKDSGAFTGEVSASMLLDAGARWVILGHSERRAMFGETDTLVAEKTRVALDVGLRPIVCVGELLEEREKGQTLDVVKRQLNAFASILADKPGVGAIAYEPVWAIGTGL
;
A
#
# COMPACT_ATOMS: atom_id res chain seq x y z
N MET A 1 5.68 21.25 -17.58
CA MET A 1 6.41 21.50 -16.33
C MET A 1 6.28 20.27 -15.44
N ASN A 2 7.38 19.57 -15.14
CA ASN A 2 7.37 18.47 -14.21
C ASN A 2 7.12 19.05 -12.80
N LYS A 3 5.89 18.98 -12.30
CA LYS A 3 5.63 19.29 -10.90
C LYS A 3 6.44 18.30 -10.07
N ALA A 4 7.37 18.80 -9.25
CA ALA A 4 8.13 17.95 -8.34
C ALA A 4 7.13 17.12 -7.52
N ARG A 5 7.32 15.79 -7.49
CA ARG A 5 6.46 14.88 -6.69
C ARG A 5 6.65 15.21 -5.23
N ARG A 6 5.55 15.28 -4.49
CA ARG A 6 5.62 15.40 -3.02
C ARG A 6 6.18 14.08 -2.46
N PRO A 7 7.07 14.13 -1.47
CA PRO A 7 7.48 12.94 -0.74
C PRO A 7 6.26 12.26 -0.10
N LEU A 8 6.25 10.93 -0.09
CA LEU A 8 5.22 10.11 0.52
C LEU A 8 5.80 9.36 1.72
N ILE A 9 5.20 9.55 2.88
CA ILE A 9 5.50 8.78 4.10
C ILE A 9 4.30 7.88 4.37
N ALA A 10 4.46 6.58 4.18
CA ALA A 10 3.40 5.60 4.36
C ALA A 10 3.73 4.64 5.51
N GLY A 11 2.86 4.57 6.50
CA GLY A 11 2.99 3.67 7.64
C GLY A 11 2.16 2.40 7.44
N ASN A 12 2.80 1.27 7.14
CA ASN A 12 2.15 -0.03 7.15
C ASN A 12 2.05 -0.56 8.58
N TRP A 13 0.86 -0.59 9.14
CA TRP A 13 0.64 -1.08 10.51
C TRP A 13 0.67 -2.59 10.62
N LYS A 14 0.67 -3.28 9.50
CA LYS A 14 0.58 -4.74 9.43
C LYS A 14 -0.61 -5.25 10.26
N MET A 15 -0.51 -6.37 10.93
CA MET A 15 -1.57 -6.93 11.76
C MET A 15 -1.47 -6.42 13.21
N ASN A 16 -1.46 -5.08 13.37
CA ASN A 16 -1.38 -4.42 14.68
C ASN A 16 -2.43 -3.31 14.80
N HIS A 17 -2.71 -2.87 16.03
CA HIS A 17 -3.55 -1.72 16.33
C HIS A 17 -5.00 -1.85 15.84
N GLY A 18 -5.76 -2.75 16.47
CA GLY A 18 -7.21 -2.84 16.29
C GLY A 18 -7.99 -1.91 17.25
N GLY A 19 -9.27 -1.67 16.95
CA GLY A 19 -10.19 -0.95 17.82
C GLY A 19 -9.69 0.42 18.27
N ALA A 20 -9.84 0.73 19.55
CA ALA A 20 -9.45 2.02 20.14
C ALA A 20 -7.95 2.35 19.98
N ASN A 21 -7.08 1.33 19.97
CA ASN A 21 -5.65 1.55 19.78
C ASN A 21 -5.33 2.11 18.38
N ALA A 22 -6.10 1.73 17.37
CA ALA A 22 -5.96 2.27 16.02
C ALA A 22 -6.33 3.76 15.99
N CYS A 23 -7.43 4.15 16.63
CA CYS A 23 -7.85 5.56 16.73
C CYS A 23 -6.82 6.39 17.50
N ASN A 24 -6.32 5.88 18.63
CA ASN A 24 -5.32 6.57 19.43
C ASN A 24 -4.03 6.84 18.64
N LEU A 25 -3.55 5.86 17.88
CA LEU A 25 -2.36 6.02 17.05
C LEU A 25 -2.63 7.00 15.89
N ALA A 26 -3.78 6.90 15.23
CA ALA A 26 -4.20 7.82 14.18
C ALA A 26 -4.25 9.27 14.67
N SER A 27 -4.86 9.49 15.85
CA SER A 27 -4.93 10.80 16.51
C SER A 27 -3.53 11.35 16.84
N ALA A 28 -2.62 10.50 17.30
CA ALA A 28 -1.24 10.89 17.56
C ALA A 28 -0.54 11.31 16.26
N VAL A 29 -0.66 10.54 15.17
CA VAL A 29 -0.11 10.87 13.85
C VAL A 29 -0.69 12.21 13.37
N LYS A 30 -2.01 12.39 13.43
CA LYS A 30 -2.69 13.63 13.04
C LYS A 30 -2.08 14.85 13.75
N ARG A 31 -1.89 14.77 15.07
CA ARG A 31 -1.32 15.88 15.86
C ARG A 31 0.13 16.16 15.52
N THR A 32 0.95 15.11 15.42
CA THR A 32 2.40 15.26 15.22
C THR A 32 2.76 15.67 13.79
N THR A 33 1.86 15.48 12.83
CA THR A 33 2.09 15.83 11.42
C THR A 33 1.31 17.08 10.96
N ALA A 34 0.58 17.75 11.86
CA ALA A 34 -0.32 18.85 11.50
C ALA A 34 0.38 20.02 10.77
N GLU A 35 1.65 20.27 11.08
CA GLU A 35 2.43 21.39 10.50
C GLU A 35 3.24 20.97 9.25
N PHE A 36 3.20 19.67 8.86
CA PHE A 36 3.96 19.20 7.71
C PHE A 36 3.13 19.26 6.42
N ASP A 37 3.23 20.38 5.71
CA ASP A 37 2.50 20.63 4.46
C ASP A 37 3.24 20.20 3.18
N LYS A 38 4.54 19.81 3.29
CA LYS A 38 5.41 19.47 2.14
C LYS A 38 5.47 17.98 1.81
N VAL A 39 4.89 17.13 2.65
CA VAL A 39 4.87 15.68 2.49
C VAL A 39 3.43 15.16 2.51
N ASP A 40 3.19 14.05 1.82
CA ASP A 40 1.94 13.30 1.94
C ASP A 40 2.15 12.21 3.00
N VAL A 41 1.23 12.14 3.96
CA VAL A 41 1.27 11.14 5.04
C VAL A 41 0.10 10.18 4.87
N VAL A 42 0.39 8.88 4.87
CA VAL A 42 -0.59 7.80 4.74
C VAL A 42 -0.41 6.81 5.88
N VAL A 43 -1.50 6.41 6.51
CA VAL A 43 -1.51 5.31 7.48
C VAL A 43 -2.31 4.14 6.92
N CYS A 44 -1.77 2.94 6.99
CA CYS A 44 -2.39 1.73 6.45
C CYS A 44 -2.71 0.75 7.59
N PRO A 45 -3.86 0.92 8.27
CA PRO A 45 -4.31 0.01 9.32
C PRO A 45 -4.84 -1.32 8.76
N PRO A 46 -5.05 -2.35 9.61
CA PRO A 46 -5.82 -3.54 9.25
C PRO A 46 -7.23 -3.18 8.74
N PHE A 47 -7.82 -4.04 7.92
CA PHE A 47 -9.15 -3.82 7.33
C PHE A 47 -10.22 -3.42 8.35
N THR A 48 -10.22 -4.09 9.50
CA THR A 48 -11.19 -3.86 10.58
C THR A 48 -11.12 -2.48 11.23
N ALA A 49 -10.04 -1.74 11.01
CA ALA A 49 -9.83 -0.41 11.60
C ALA A 49 -9.94 0.74 10.58
N ILE A 50 -10.04 0.46 9.27
CA ILE A 50 -9.99 1.48 8.21
C ILE A 50 -11.05 2.56 8.44
N ALA A 51 -12.31 2.18 8.61
CA ALA A 51 -13.41 3.15 8.75
C ALA A 51 -13.27 4.00 10.02
N TRP A 52 -12.80 3.43 11.11
CA TRP A 52 -12.60 4.14 12.38
C TRP A 52 -11.44 5.13 12.29
N VAL A 53 -10.34 4.69 11.66
CA VAL A 53 -9.17 5.55 11.42
C VAL A 53 -9.51 6.68 10.45
N ALA A 54 -10.30 6.41 9.41
CA ALA A 54 -10.74 7.42 8.46
C ALA A 54 -11.60 8.49 9.14
N GLU A 55 -12.50 8.09 10.04
CA GLU A 55 -13.29 9.03 10.83
C GLU A 55 -12.43 9.89 11.76
N GLU A 56 -11.48 9.28 12.49
CA GLU A 56 -10.57 9.99 13.40
C GLU A 56 -9.69 11.01 12.65
N LEU A 57 -9.29 10.68 11.42
CA LEU A 57 -8.45 11.54 10.59
C LEU A 57 -9.23 12.60 9.80
N ARG A 58 -10.56 12.65 9.92
CA ARG A 58 -11.39 13.63 9.21
C ARG A 58 -10.90 15.05 9.45
N GLY A 59 -10.80 15.83 8.38
CA GLY A 59 -10.32 17.21 8.42
C GLY A 59 -8.81 17.37 8.59
N SER A 60 -8.02 16.29 8.54
CA SER A 60 -6.56 16.34 8.51
C SER A 60 -6.01 16.10 7.10
N ALA A 61 -4.73 16.38 6.91
CA ALA A 61 -4.00 16.06 5.68
C ALA A 61 -3.56 14.59 5.61
N VAL A 62 -3.64 13.84 6.71
CA VAL A 62 -3.26 12.42 6.78
C VAL A 62 -4.32 11.59 6.06
N GLN A 63 -3.87 10.72 5.16
CA GLN A 63 -4.75 9.87 4.37
C GLN A 63 -4.70 8.42 4.88
N VAL A 64 -5.76 7.68 4.57
CA VAL A 64 -5.87 6.27 4.96
C VAL A 64 -5.60 5.38 3.75
N GLY A 65 -4.84 4.32 3.96
CA GLY A 65 -4.60 3.26 3.00
C GLY A 65 -5.04 1.90 3.55
N ALA A 66 -5.27 0.97 2.64
CA ALA A 66 -5.45 -0.44 2.95
C ALA A 66 -4.15 -1.22 2.76
N GLN A 67 -4.09 -2.43 3.29
CA GLN A 67 -2.91 -3.31 3.21
C GLN A 67 -3.01 -4.37 2.11
N ASN A 68 -4.17 -4.48 1.47
CA ASN A 68 -4.47 -5.41 0.38
C ASN A 68 -5.82 -5.04 -0.26
N VAL A 69 -6.12 -5.67 -1.41
CA VAL A 69 -7.43 -5.64 -2.06
C VAL A 69 -7.66 -6.95 -2.83
N HIS A 70 -8.90 -7.37 -2.99
CA HIS A 70 -9.26 -8.44 -3.91
C HIS A 70 -9.44 -7.89 -5.34
N PRO A 71 -9.03 -8.62 -6.41
CA PRO A 71 -9.12 -8.14 -7.80
C PRO A 71 -10.55 -8.14 -8.37
N LYS A 72 -11.51 -8.75 -7.69
CA LYS A 72 -12.93 -8.70 -8.07
C LYS A 72 -13.69 -7.75 -7.17
N ASP A 73 -14.68 -7.06 -7.75
CA ASP A 73 -15.47 -6.09 -7.03
C ASP A 73 -16.54 -6.75 -6.12
N SER A 74 -17.04 -7.93 -6.52
CA SER A 74 -18.01 -8.71 -5.75
C SER A 74 -17.96 -10.18 -6.12
N GLY A 75 -18.63 -11.04 -5.35
CA GLY A 75 -18.78 -12.46 -5.66
C GLY A 75 -18.56 -13.40 -4.47
N ALA A 76 -18.38 -14.68 -4.77
CA ALA A 76 -18.19 -15.75 -3.77
C ALA A 76 -16.71 -15.81 -3.31
N PHE A 77 -16.25 -14.77 -2.62
CA PHE A 77 -14.88 -14.60 -2.12
C PHE A 77 -14.92 -14.36 -0.61
N THR A 78 -15.37 -15.34 0.15
CA THR A 78 -15.54 -15.23 1.60
C THR A 78 -14.27 -14.74 2.29
N GLY A 79 -14.38 -13.62 3.03
CA GLY A 79 -13.27 -13.02 3.78
C GLY A 79 -12.47 -11.97 3.01
N GLU A 80 -12.70 -11.80 1.70
CA GLU A 80 -12.03 -10.79 0.89
C GLU A 80 -12.72 -9.42 0.95
N VAL A 81 -11.94 -8.37 0.63
CA VAL A 81 -12.39 -6.99 0.58
C VAL A 81 -12.12 -6.40 -0.79
N SER A 82 -13.15 -5.88 -1.45
CA SER A 82 -13.05 -5.28 -2.77
C SER A 82 -12.55 -3.83 -2.73
N ALA A 83 -12.16 -3.31 -3.90
CA ALA A 83 -11.67 -1.95 -4.01
C ALA A 83 -12.77 -0.89 -3.72
N SER A 84 -14.00 -1.14 -4.12
CA SER A 84 -15.15 -0.29 -3.79
C SER A 84 -15.42 -0.25 -2.28
N MET A 85 -15.39 -1.41 -1.60
CA MET A 85 -15.54 -1.48 -0.14
C MET A 85 -14.46 -0.69 0.60
N LEU A 86 -13.22 -0.67 0.08
CA LEU A 86 -12.15 0.12 0.68
C LEU A 86 -12.38 1.63 0.53
N LEU A 87 -12.87 2.08 -0.63
CA LEU A 87 -13.24 3.48 -0.83
C LEU A 87 -14.37 3.90 0.10
N ASP A 88 -15.40 3.07 0.24
CA ASP A 88 -16.54 3.31 1.13
C ASP A 88 -16.09 3.39 2.60
N ALA A 89 -15.13 2.56 2.99
CA ALA A 89 -14.52 2.63 4.31
C ALA A 89 -13.62 3.86 4.53
N GLY A 90 -13.35 4.66 3.50
CA GLY A 90 -12.56 5.89 3.57
C GLY A 90 -11.09 5.76 3.16
N ALA A 91 -10.66 4.59 2.68
CA ALA A 91 -9.31 4.44 2.14
C ALA A 91 -9.14 5.24 0.85
N ARG A 92 -7.92 5.76 0.63
CA ARG A 92 -7.51 6.43 -0.62
C ARG A 92 -6.28 5.80 -1.23
N TRP A 93 -5.57 4.99 -0.47
CA TRP A 93 -4.39 4.27 -0.87
C TRP A 93 -4.54 2.77 -0.62
N VAL A 94 -3.71 1.97 -1.27
CA VAL A 94 -3.63 0.52 -1.00
C VAL A 94 -2.22 0.01 -1.25
N ILE A 95 -1.68 -0.77 -0.31
CA ILE A 95 -0.43 -1.51 -0.46
C ILE A 95 -0.71 -2.79 -1.24
N LEU A 96 0.08 -3.06 -2.28
CA LEU A 96 -0.08 -4.23 -3.15
C LEU A 96 1.25 -4.95 -3.31
N GLY A 97 1.20 -6.29 -3.33
CA GLY A 97 2.38 -7.11 -3.58
C GLY A 97 3.44 -7.00 -2.49
N HIS A 98 3.06 -6.65 -1.26
CA HIS A 98 3.98 -6.64 -0.11
C HIS A 98 4.69 -8.00 0.03
N SER A 99 5.96 -7.99 0.41
CA SER A 99 6.79 -9.20 0.52
C SER A 99 6.16 -10.31 1.36
N GLU A 100 5.51 -9.97 2.48
CA GLU A 100 4.78 -10.93 3.31
C GLU A 100 3.65 -11.61 2.53
N ARG A 101 2.92 -10.87 1.69
CA ARG A 101 1.83 -11.44 0.90
C ARG A 101 2.34 -12.32 -0.24
N ARG A 102 3.45 -11.95 -0.87
CA ARG A 102 4.13 -12.79 -1.85
C ARG A 102 4.59 -14.10 -1.23
N ALA A 103 5.23 -14.05 -0.06
CA ALA A 103 5.80 -15.21 0.61
C ALA A 103 4.76 -16.12 1.28
N MET A 104 3.79 -15.55 2.02
CA MET A 104 2.86 -16.34 2.86
C MET A 104 1.54 -16.68 2.16
N PHE A 105 1.11 -15.84 1.20
CA PHE A 105 -0.18 -15.97 0.52
C PHE A 105 -0.05 -16.24 -0.97
N GLY A 106 1.17 -16.44 -1.48
CA GLY A 106 1.42 -16.81 -2.87
C GLY A 106 1.03 -15.73 -3.90
N GLU A 107 1.06 -14.45 -3.54
CA GLU A 107 0.77 -13.37 -4.49
C GLU A 107 1.82 -13.34 -5.60
N THR A 108 1.39 -13.65 -6.83
CA THR A 108 2.21 -13.62 -8.03
C THR A 108 2.29 -12.21 -8.63
N ASP A 109 3.27 -11.97 -9.51
CA ASP A 109 3.39 -10.70 -10.24
C ASP A 109 2.13 -10.40 -11.06
N THR A 110 1.51 -11.41 -11.66
CA THR A 110 0.23 -11.29 -12.40
C THR A 110 -0.90 -10.83 -11.47
N LEU A 111 -1.04 -11.46 -10.31
CA LEU A 111 -2.09 -11.09 -9.34
C LEU A 111 -1.89 -9.65 -8.82
N VAL A 112 -0.64 -9.25 -8.59
CA VAL A 112 -0.32 -7.87 -8.19
C VAL A 112 -0.68 -6.87 -9.29
N ALA A 113 -0.44 -7.22 -10.56
CA ALA A 113 -0.84 -6.40 -11.69
C ALA A 113 -2.37 -6.25 -11.80
N GLU A 114 -3.12 -7.34 -11.63
CA GLU A 114 -4.60 -7.31 -11.59
C GLU A 114 -5.11 -6.40 -10.46
N LYS A 115 -4.58 -6.55 -9.25
CA LYS A 115 -4.92 -5.70 -8.10
C LYS A 115 -4.57 -4.23 -8.35
N THR A 116 -3.43 -3.96 -9.00
CA THR A 116 -3.02 -2.59 -9.35
C THR A 116 -4.02 -1.95 -10.32
N ARG A 117 -4.47 -2.68 -11.32
CA ARG A 117 -5.48 -2.19 -12.27
C ARG A 117 -6.78 -1.86 -11.58
N VAL A 118 -7.33 -2.80 -10.80
CA VAL A 118 -8.61 -2.60 -10.11
C VAL A 118 -8.55 -1.42 -9.14
N ALA A 119 -7.45 -1.27 -8.39
CA ALA A 119 -7.26 -0.13 -7.50
C ALA A 119 -7.32 1.21 -8.26
N LEU A 120 -6.61 1.31 -9.38
CA LEU A 120 -6.60 2.51 -10.21
C LEU A 120 -7.96 2.79 -10.87
N ASP A 121 -8.69 1.76 -11.28
CA ASP A 121 -9.98 1.90 -11.96
C ASP A 121 -11.04 2.52 -11.06
N VAL A 122 -11.01 2.21 -9.76
CA VAL A 122 -11.93 2.82 -8.79
C VAL A 122 -11.40 4.12 -8.18
N GLY A 123 -10.15 4.51 -8.45
CA GLY A 123 -9.54 5.74 -7.94
C GLY A 123 -8.72 5.59 -6.66
N LEU A 124 -8.46 4.37 -6.19
CA LEU A 124 -7.45 4.12 -5.17
C LEU A 124 -6.04 4.35 -5.72
N ARG A 125 -5.14 4.83 -4.88
CA ARG A 125 -3.74 5.06 -5.21
C ARG A 125 -2.91 3.85 -4.76
N PRO A 126 -2.33 3.05 -5.66
CA PRO A 126 -1.53 1.90 -5.27
C PRO A 126 -0.13 2.30 -4.78
N ILE A 127 0.33 1.62 -3.73
CA ILE A 127 1.73 1.53 -3.33
C ILE A 127 2.16 0.10 -3.66
N VAL A 128 2.82 -0.07 -4.79
CA VAL A 128 3.18 -1.41 -5.28
C VAL A 128 4.57 -1.77 -4.81
N CYS A 129 4.66 -2.85 -4.04
CA CYS A 129 5.92 -3.32 -3.45
C CYS A 129 6.68 -4.24 -4.42
N VAL A 130 7.97 -4.01 -4.50
CA VAL A 130 8.93 -4.83 -5.23
C VAL A 130 10.18 -5.04 -4.38
N GLY A 131 10.83 -6.18 -4.55
CA GLY A 131 12.07 -6.46 -3.82
C GLY A 131 12.47 -7.93 -3.94
N GLU A 132 13.73 -8.18 -3.70
CA GLU A 132 14.37 -9.49 -3.79
C GLU A 132 14.56 -10.15 -2.43
N LEU A 133 14.68 -11.48 -2.45
CA LEU A 133 15.08 -12.28 -1.31
C LEU A 133 16.60 -12.22 -1.10
N LEU A 134 17.08 -12.61 0.10
CA LEU A 134 18.50 -12.64 0.41
C LEU A 134 19.30 -13.50 -0.59
N GLU A 135 18.80 -14.68 -0.91
CA GLU A 135 19.46 -15.57 -1.87
C GLU A 135 19.58 -14.95 -3.28
N GLU A 136 18.57 -14.21 -3.71
CA GLU A 136 18.58 -13.54 -5.01
C GLU A 136 19.61 -12.40 -5.01
N ARG A 137 19.72 -11.67 -3.89
CA ARG A 137 20.72 -10.64 -3.70
C ARG A 137 22.14 -11.19 -3.70
N GLU A 138 22.40 -12.27 -2.94
CA GLU A 138 23.72 -12.92 -2.88
C GLU A 138 24.16 -13.47 -4.24
N LYS A 139 23.21 -13.89 -5.07
CA LYS A 139 23.46 -14.29 -6.48
C LYS A 139 23.57 -13.12 -7.45
N GLY A 140 23.50 -11.87 -6.99
CA GLY A 140 23.56 -10.68 -7.85
C GLY A 140 22.33 -10.46 -8.73
N GLN A 141 21.18 -11.07 -8.41
CA GLN A 141 19.96 -11.08 -9.22
C GLN A 141 18.97 -9.96 -8.88
N THR A 142 19.31 -9.04 -7.97
CA THR A 142 18.43 -7.96 -7.52
C THR A 142 17.74 -7.22 -8.67
N LEU A 143 18.50 -6.78 -9.68
CA LEU A 143 17.95 -6.01 -10.80
C LEU A 143 17.02 -6.86 -11.68
N ASP A 144 17.30 -8.14 -11.85
CA ASP A 144 16.45 -9.05 -12.67
C ASP A 144 15.13 -9.31 -11.98
N VAL A 145 15.15 -9.52 -10.65
CA VAL A 145 13.94 -9.71 -9.84
C VAL A 145 13.09 -8.46 -9.87
N VAL A 146 13.68 -7.29 -9.57
CA VAL A 146 12.95 -6.02 -9.55
C VAL A 146 12.39 -5.69 -10.94
N LYS A 147 13.15 -5.88 -12.02
CA LYS A 147 12.67 -5.69 -13.40
C LYS A 147 11.50 -6.61 -13.73
N ARG A 148 11.57 -7.90 -13.38
CA ARG A 148 10.49 -8.85 -13.60
C ARG A 148 9.21 -8.38 -12.91
N GLN A 149 9.31 -8.03 -11.63
CA GLN A 149 8.17 -7.56 -10.84
C GLN A 149 7.60 -6.26 -11.41
N LEU A 150 8.43 -5.28 -11.73
CA LEU A 150 8.03 -4.01 -12.32
C LEU A 150 7.33 -4.18 -13.67
N ASN A 151 7.86 -5.03 -14.54
CA ASN A 151 7.31 -5.25 -15.89
C ASN A 151 5.86 -5.75 -15.85
N ALA A 152 5.43 -6.42 -14.79
CA ALA A 152 4.06 -6.91 -14.66
C ALA A 152 3.03 -5.78 -14.57
N PHE A 153 3.38 -4.63 -13.98
CA PHE A 153 2.43 -3.55 -13.71
C PHE A 153 2.87 -2.16 -14.19
N ALA A 154 4.07 -2.01 -14.75
CA ALA A 154 4.60 -0.70 -15.14
C ALA A 154 3.72 0.01 -16.17
N SER A 155 3.19 -0.70 -17.18
CA SER A 155 2.28 -0.12 -18.16
C SER A 155 0.98 0.35 -17.51
N ILE A 156 0.46 -0.39 -16.53
CA ILE A 156 -0.76 -0.04 -15.81
C ILE A 156 -0.58 1.27 -15.02
N LEU A 157 0.58 1.46 -14.39
CA LEU A 157 0.89 2.71 -13.69
C LEU A 157 1.16 3.86 -14.67
N ALA A 158 1.71 3.57 -15.85
CA ALA A 158 2.00 4.58 -16.87
C ALA A 158 0.71 5.18 -17.47
N ASP A 159 -0.39 4.44 -17.50
CA ASP A 159 -1.68 4.92 -17.97
C ASP A 159 -2.24 6.04 -17.07
N LYS A 160 -1.85 6.10 -15.79
CA LYS A 160 -2.25 7.13 -14.82
C LYS A 160 -1.01 7.70 -14.09
N PRO A 161 -0.19 8.50 -14.76
CA PRO A 161 1.08 8.96 -14.22
C PRO A 161 0.88 9.83 -12.98
N GLY A 162 1.70 9.57 -11.95
CA GLY A 162 1.68 10.33 -10.69
C GLY A 162 0.62 9.91 -9.68
N VAL A 163 -0.23 8.92 -9.99
CA VAL A 163 -1.30 8.49 -9.09
C VAL A 163 -0.82 7.51 -8.01
N GLY A 164 0.15 6.66 -8.32
CA GLY A 164 0.67 5.64 -7.39
C GLY A 164 2.13 5.84 -7.00
N ALA A 165 2.64 4.92 -6.20
CA ALA A 165 4.04 4.84 -5.79
C ALA A 165 4.56 3.40 -5.94
N ILE A 166 5.87 3.26 -6.10
CA ILE A 166 6.57 1.98 -6.06
C ILE A 166 7.41 1.98 -4.78
N ALA A 167 7.23 0.96 -3.95
CA ALA A 167 8.01 0.76 -2.75
C ALA A 167 9.02 -0.37 -2.98
N TYR A 168 10.31 -0.03 -2.94
CA TYR A 168 11.34 -1.04 -2.94
C TYR A 168 11.57 -1.55 -1.52
N GLU A 169 11.37 -2.84 -1.34
CA GLU A 169 11.52 -3.54 -0.06
C GLU A 169 12.65 -4.57 -0.19
N PRO A 170 13.87 -4.29 0.30
CA PRO A 170 14.89 -5.33 0.43
C PRO A 170 14.39 -6.33 1.49
N VAL A 171 13.76 -7.44 1.03
CA VAL A 171 13.02 -8.38 1.90
C VAL A 171 13.91 -8.90 3.03
N TRP A 172 15.18 -9.11 2.74
CA TRP A 172 16.21 -9.56 3.68
C TRP A 172 16.54 -8.54 4.79
N ALA A 173 16.24 -7.25 4.59
CA ALA A 173 16.50 -6.20 5.59
C ALA A 173 15.28 -5.89 6.46
N ILE A 174 14.08 -6.38 6.12
CA ILE A 174 12.85 -6.07 6.84
C ILE A 174 12.88 -6.66 8.25
N GLY A 175 12.86 -5.81 9.28
CA GLY A 175 12.81 -6.22 10.68
C GLY A 175 14.13 -6.81 11.24
N THR A 176 15.21 -6.76 10.47
CA THR A 176 16.51 -7.32 10.89
C THR A 176 17.44 -6.28 11.52
N GLY A 177 17.17 -5.00 11.34
CA GLY A 177 18.04 -3.90 11.79
C GLY A 177 19.27 -3.69 10.89
N LEU A 178 19.34 -4.34 9.72
CA LEU A 178 20.41 -4.22 8.74
C LEU A 178 20.17 -3.04 7.79
#